data_8bde760021ae9f9250df01e216d0fe6f
#
_entry.id   8bde760021ae9f9250df01e216d0fe6f
#
_cell.length_a   1.000
_cell.length_b   1.000
_cell.length_c   1.000
_cell.angle_alpha   90.00
_cell.angle_beta   90.00
_cell.angle_gamma   90.00
#
_symmetry.space_group_name_H-M   'P 1'
#
loop_
_entity.id
_entity.type
_entity.pdbx_description
1 polymer ?
#
loop_
_entity_poly.entity_id
_entity_poly.type
_entity_poly.pdbx_seq_one_letter_code
_entity_poly.pdbx_strand_id
1 'polypeptide(L)'
;DLGTDSAAQSRSWSHLVVAVRPPRFNSGIADRVDQVWHVEPGRAEEPGSVYLGVAPGDLFRSDDYGSTWNEIASLSKHPSRSQWQPGLGGLCLHSIVPDPSDANRMWVGISAVGVFGTTDSGETWTTMNQGVRADFLPDPLPDFGQCPHKVLAHHARPGLLCQQNHCGVY
;
A
#
# COMPACT_ATOMS: atom_id res chain seq x y z
N ASP A 1 -21.50 -44.90 -16.90
CA ASP A 1 -22.01 -43.96 -15.86
C ASP A 1 -20.88 -43.16 -15.31
N LEU A 2 -20.64 -42.00 -15.92
CA LEU A 2 -19.68 -41.02 -15.45
C LEU A 2 -20.47 -39.95 -14.75
N GLY A 3 -20.49 -40.01 -13.40
CA GLY A 3 -21.03 -38.94 -12.56
C GLY A 3 -20.24 -37.67 -12.71
N THR A 4 -20.79 -36.69 -13.37
CA THR A 4 -20.32 -35.31 -13.38
C THR A 4 -20.85 -34.61 -12.16
N ASP A 5 -20.04 -34.44 -11.14
CA ASP A 5 -20.33 -33.51 -10.05
C ASP A 5 -19.34 -32.34 -10.13
N SER A 6 -19.66 -31.37 -10.95
CA SER A 6 -19.00 -30.10 -11.08
C SER A 6 -19.90 -29.02 -10.45
N ALA A 7 -19.94 -29.01 -9.13
CA ALA A 7 -20.50 -27.87 -8.40
C ALA A 7 -19.40 -26.81 -8.25
N ALA A 8 -19.11 -26.11 -9.33
CA ALA A 8 -18.44 -24.82 -9.26
C ALA A 8 -19.38 -23.85 -8.55
N GLN A 9 -19.19 -23.67 -7.24
CA GLN A 9 -19.82 -22.58 -6.51
C GLN A 9 -19.38 -21.26 -7.13
N SER A 10 -20.21 -20.71 -8.01
CA SER A 10 -20.11 -19.32 -8.43
C SER A 10 -20.30 -18.46 -7.18
N ARG A 11 -19.21 -17.90 -6.66
CA ARG A 11 -19.30 -16.86 -5.64
C ARG A 11 -19.97 -15.67 -6.29
N SER A 12 -21.23 -15.47 -5.97
CA SER A 12 -22.03 -14.33 -6.39
C SER A 12 -21.41 -13.07 -5.79
N TRP A 13 -20.91 -12.18 -6.63
CA TRP A 13 -20.44 -10.83 -6.29
C TRP A 13 -21.60 -9.86 -5.96
N SER A 14 -22.79 -10.38 -5.67
CA SER A 14 -24.01 -9.61 -5.52
C SER A 14 -24.11 -8.76 -4.24
N HIS A 15 -23.04 -8.65 -3.44
CA HIS A 15 -23.07 -7.89 -2.19
C HIS A 15 -21.91 -6.88 -2.06
N LEU A 16 -21.36 -6.40 -3.16
CA LEU A 16 -20.53 -5.21 -3.11
C LEU A 16 -21.44 -4.00 -2.88
N VAL A 17 -21.84 -3.77 -1.64
CA VAL A 17 -22.42 -2.50 -1.23
C VAL A 17 -21.28 -1.49 -1.27
N VAL A 18 -21.15 -0.77 -2.38
CA VAL A 18 -20.36 0.44 -2.43
C VAL A 18 -21.01 1.43 -1.47
N ALA A 19 -20.54 1.48 -0.25
CA ALA A 19 -20.98 2.51 0.69
C ALA A 19 -20.53 3.86 0.13
N VAL A 20 -21.42 4.60 -0.48
CA VAL A 20 -21.24 5.96 -1.00
C VAL A 20 -21.17 6.96 0.18
N ARG A 21 -20.59 6.58 1.29
CA ARG A 21 -20.33 7.51 2.40
C ARG A 21 -18.87 7.89 2.33
N PRO A 22 -18.53 9.18 2.46
CA PRO A 22 -17.15 9.58 2.62
C PRO A 22 -16.57 8.84 3.83
N PRO A 23 -15.31 8.39 3.75
CA PRO A 23 -14.67 7.67 4.83
C PRO A 23 -14.74 8.51 6.11
N ARG A 24 -15.13 7.89 7.22
CA ARG A 24 -15.11 8.54 8.53
C ARG A 24 -13.72 8.36 9.12
N PHE A 25 -12.91 9.37 8.95
CA PHE A 25 -11.64 9.45 9.67
C PHE A 25 -11.89 9.85 11.12
N ASN A 26 -11.10 9.33 12.03
CA ASN A 26 -11.06 9.80 13.40
C ASN A 26 -10.74 11.30 13.41
N SER A 27 -11.26 12.04 14.41
CA SER A 27 -11.18 13.50 14.46
C SER A 27 -9.75 14.02 14.25
N GLY A 28 -9.60 15.02 13.38
CA GLY A 28 -8.32 15.65 13.02
C GLY A 28 -7.52 14.97 11.90
N ILE A 29 -7.98 13.85 11.37
CA ILE A 29 -7.32 13.14 10.27
C ILE A 29 -7.86 13.61 8.90
N ALA A 30 -9.16 13.86 8.81
CA ALA A 30 -9.82 14.25 7.56
C ALA A 30 -9.20 15.50 6.92
N ASP A 31 -8.78 16.47 7.76
CA ASP A 31 -8.19 17.72 7.29
C ASP A 31 -6.75 17.57 6.76
N ARG A 32 -6.14 16.38 6.95
CA ARG A 32 -4.78 16.06 6.49
C ARG A 32 -4.76 15.18 5.24
N VAL A 33 -5.91 14.73 4.78
CA VAL A 33 -6.04 13.88 3.59
C VAL A 33 -6.41 14.74 2.40
N ASP A 34 -5.46 14.98 1.51
CA ASP A 34 -5.70 15.76 0.30
C ASP A 34 -6.43 14.94 -0.76
N GLN A 35 -6.03 13.67 -0.91
CA GLN A 35 -6.58 12.79 -1.95
C GLN A 35 -6.37 11.32 -1.59
N VAL A 36 -7.36 10.48 -1.93
CA VAL A 36 -7.25 9.01 -1.88
C VAL A 36 -6.62 8.51 -3.18
N TRP A 37 -5.54 7.75 -3.06
CA TRP A 37 -4.81 7.21 -4.21
C TRP A 37 -4.99 5.71 -4.41
N HIS A 38 -5.10 4.95 -3.33
CA HIS A 38 -5.18 3.50 -3.43
C HIS A 38 -6.05 2.93 -2.33
N VAL A 39 -6.85 1.93 -2.68
CA VAL A 39 -7.62 1.10 -1.75
C VAL A 39 -7.21 -0.33 -1.99
N GLU A 40 -6.74 -1.02 -0.96
CA GLU A 40 -6.31 -2.41 -1.03
C GLU A 40 -7.08 -3.22 0.02
N PRO A 41 -7.75 -4.32 -0.36
CA PRO A 41 -8.33 -5.22 0.63
C PRO A 41 -7.23 -5.86 1.48
N GLY A 42 -7.56 -6.13 2.73
CA GLY A 42 -6.74 -6.95 3.60
C GLY A 42 -6.66 -8.39 3.10
N ARG A 43 -6.00 -9.24 3.88
CA ARG A 43 -5.85 -10.65 3.56
C ARG A 43 -7.20 -11.38 3.61
N ALA A 44 -7.28 -12.54 2.97
CA ALA A 44 -8.50 -13.35 2.93
C ALA A 44 -8.98 -13.78 4.34
N GLU A 45 -8.03 -13.94 5.27
CA GLU A 45 -8.26 -14.28 6.66
C GLU A 45 -8.75 -13.09 7.51
N GLU A 46 -8.68 -11.87 6.96
CA GLU A 46 -9.10 -10.62 7.62
C GLU A 46 -10.21 -9.93 6.82
N PRO A 47 -11.41 -10.51 6.71
CA PRO A 47 -12.42 -10.09 5.73
C PRO A 47 -12.95 -8.67 5.91
N GLY A 48 -12.78 -8.06 7.08
CA GLY A 48 -13.15 -6.66 7.35
C GLY A 48 -12.04 -5.66 7.11
N SER A 49 -10.80 -6.13 6.90
CA SER A 49 -9.65 -5.28 6.76
C SER A 49 -9.56 -4.67 5.36
N VAL A 50 -9.33 -3.37 5.31
CA VAL A 50 -9.09 -2.59 4.09
C VAL A 50 -8.01 -1.56 4.41
N TYR A 51 -7.08 -1.38 3.48
CA TYR A 51 -6.06 -0.35 3.57
C TYR A 51 -6.35 0.80 2.62
N LEU A 52 -5.93 2.01 3.00
CA LEU A 52 -6.13 3.22 2.23
C LEU A 52 -4.81 4.00 2.16
N GLY A 53 -4.32 4.20 0.95
CA GLY A 53 -3.18 5.04 0.66
C GLY A 53 -3.63 6.42 0.16
N VAL A 54 -3.05 7.46 0.73
CA VAL A 54 -3.49 8.84 0.47
C VAL A 54 -2.31 9.76 0.12
N ALA A 55 -2.62 10.97 -0.34
CA ALA A 55 -1.73 12.11 -0.25
C ALA A 55 -2.02 12.84 1.08
N PRO A 56 -0.99 13.28 1.79
CA PRO A 56 0.42 13.39 1.44
C PRO A 56 1.32 12.19 1.83
N GLY A 57 0.94 10.97 1.48
CA GLY A 57 1.78 9.77 1.67
C GLY A 57 1.54 9.03 2.97
N ASP A 58 0.34 9.12 3.52
CA ASP A 58 -0.08 8.43 4.74
C ASP A 58 -0.84 7.15 4.39
N LEU A 59 -0.83 6.22 5.35
CA LEU A 59 -1.48 4.92 5.29
C LEU A 59 -2.51 4.78 6.39
N PHE A 60 -3.69 4.33 6.03
CA PHE A 60 -4.79 4.04 6.96
C PHE A 60 -5.22 2.59 6.86
N ARG A 61 -5.75 2.06 7.97
CA ARG A 61 -6.39 0.75 8.03
C ARG A 61 -7.81 0.90 8.57
N SER A 62 -8.73 0.17 7.97
CA SER A 62 -10.06 -0.12 8.47
C SER A 62 -10.16 -1.59 8.82
N ASP A 63 -10.90 -1.95 9.85
CA ASP A 63 -11.24 -3.33 10.21
C ASP A 63 -12.76 -3.58 10.16
N ASP A 64 -13.51 -2.62 9.60
CA ASP A 64 -14.97 -2.62 9.52
C ASP A 64 -15.49 -2.31 8.10
N TYR A 65 -14.81 -2.88 7.09
CA TYR A 65 -15.16 -2.70 5.67
C TYR A 65 -15.13 -1.24 5.19
N GLY A 66 -14.24 -0.41 5.76
CA GLY A 66 -14.09 0.98 5.37
C GLY A 66 -15.07 1.95 6.06
N SER A 67 -15.78 1.52 7.09
CA SER A 67 -16.69 2.39 7.84
C SER A 67 -15.94 3.38 8.71
N THR A 68 -14.87 2.93 9.38
CA THR A 68 -13.94 3.78 10.16
C THR A 68 -12.50 3.52 9.76
N TRP A 69 -11.64 4.53 9.92
CA TRP A 69 -10.25 4.48 9.50
C TRP A 69 -9.30 4.94 10.60
N ASN A 70 -8.27 4.13 10.84
CA ASN A 70 -7.20 4.40 11.78
C ASN A 70 -5.89 4.64 11.01
N GLU A 71 -5.17 5.68 11.37
CA GLU A 71 -3.86 5.96 10.78
C GLU A 71 -2.82 4.95 11.27
N ILE A 72 -2.00 4.45 10.37
CA ILE A 72 -0.77 3.73 10.70
C ILE A 72 0.33 4.78 10.92
N ALA A 73 0.30 5.36 12.13
CA ALA A 73 1.08 6.54 12.49
C ALA A 73 2.61 6.31 12.48
N SER A 74 3.07 5.08 12.54
CA SER A 74 4.49 4.72 12.42
C SER A 74 5.09 5.12 11.08
N LEU A 75 4.29 5.08 9.99
CA LEU A 75 4.71 5.50 8.67
C LEU A 75 4.71 7.04 8.56
N SER A 76 3.64 7.71 8.98
CA SER A 76 3.56 9.18 8.94
C SER A 76 4.56 9.87 9.86
N LYS A 77 5.03 9.17 10.91
CA LYS A 77 6.06 9.62 11.85
C LYS A 77 7.41 8.96 11.60
N HIS A 78 7.62 8.36 10.43
CA HIS A 78 8.90 7.75 10.11
C HIS A 78 10.06 8.74 10.27
N PRO A 79 11.22 8.35 10.82
CA PRO A 79 12.34 9.25 11.09
C PRO A 79 12.80 10.06 9.88
N SER A 80 12.68 9.51 8.66
CA SER A 80 13.02 10.22 7.42
C SER A 80 11.91 11.14 6.89
N ARG A 81 10.73 11.21 7.54
CA ARG A 81 9.55 11.93 7.02
C ARG A 81 9.84 13.37 6.62
N SER A 82 10.64 14.07 7.40
CA SER A 82 11.02 15.49 7.13
C SER A 82 11.86 15.67 5.86
N GLN A 83 12.41 14.59 5.31
CA GLN A 83 13.25 14.59 4.13
C GLN A 83 12.47 14.20 2.86
N TRP A 84 11.22 13.77 2.99
CA TRP A 84 10.39 13.41 1.85
C TRP A 84 9.99 14.65 1.06
N GLN A 85 10.29 14.63 -0.23
CA GLN A 85 9.95 15.74 -1.13
C GLN A 85 8.88 15.28 -2.10
N PRO A 86 7.84 16.08 -2.33
CA PRO A 86 6.81 15.73 -3.30
C PRO A 86 7.38 15.72 -4.72
N GLY A 87 6.97 14.75 -5.53
CA GLY A 87 7.12 14.80 -6.98
C GLY A 87 6.07 15.74 -7.61
N LEU A 88 6.00 15.76 -8.95
CA LEU A 88 5.01 16.55 -9.67
C LEU A 88 3.55 16.19 -9.33
N GLY A 89 3.29 14.93 -8.94
CA GLY A 89 1.97 14.45 -8.48
C GLY A 89 1.76 14.54 -6.97
N GLY A 90 2.70 15.09 -6.21
CA GLY A 90 2.66 15.11 -4.75
C GLY A 90 3.28 13.87 -4.09
N LEU A 91 3.11 13.76 -2.79
CA LEU A 91 3.47 12.56 -2.02
C LEU A 91 2.28 11.60 -2.03
N CYS A 92 2.25 10.68 -2.99
CA CYS A 92 1.11 9.79 -3.19
C CYS A 92 1.46 8.37 -2.75
N LEU A 93 0.79 7.84 -1.73
CA LEU A 93 0.86 6.43 -1.40
C LEU A 93 -0.11 5.67 -2.32
N HIS A 94 0.41 5.10 -3.39
CA HIS A 94 -0.37 4.51 -4.49
C HIS A 94 -0.20 3.01 -4.67
N SER A 95 0.68 2.37 -3.89
CA SER A 95 0.82 0.92 -3.87
C SER A 95 0.79 0.43 -2.43
N ILE A 96 -0.06 -0.53 -2.15
CA ILE A 96 -0.16 -1.24 -0.88
C ILE A 96 -0.16 -2.72 -1.23
N VAL A 97 0.75 -3.49 -0.66
CA VAL A 97 0.98 -4.88 -1.01
C VAL A 97 1.11 -5.71 0.27
N PRO A 98 -0.01 -6.18 0.86
CA PRO A 98 0.04 -7.15 1.96
C PRO A 98 0.67 -8.46 1.46
N ASP A 99 1.54 -9.06 2.25
CA ASP A 99 2.13 -10.35 1.89
C ASP A 99 1.10 -11.47 2.08
N PRO A 100 0.81 -12.26 1.04
CA PRO A 100 -0.18 -13.34 1.15
C PRO A 100 0.25 -14.48 2.06
N SER A 101 1.55 -14.59 2.39
CA SER A 101 2.12 -15.67 3.18
C SER A 101 2.48 -15.29 4.62
N ASP A 102 2.50 -14.00 4.93
CA ASP A 102 2.89 -13.49 6.25
C ASP A 102 2.02 -12.29 6.66
N ALA A 103 1.21 -12.47 7.69
CA ALA A 103 0.28 -11.45 8.16
C ALA A 103 0.96 -10.18 8.71
N ASN A 104 2.21 -10.30 9.15
CA ASN A 104 2.95 -9.19 9.70
C ASN A 104 3.71 -8.37 8.63
N ARG A 105 3.74 -8.88 7.38
CA ARG A 105 4.55 -8.30 6.32
C ARG A 105 3.69 -7.58 5.28
N MET A 106 4.11 -6.38 4.96
CA MET A 106 3.48 -5.55 3.93
C MET A 106 4.51 -4.59 3.35
N TRP A 107 4.26 -4.17 2.11
CA TRP A 107 5.04 -3.14 1.45
C TRP A 107 4.13 -2.01 0.94
N VAL A 108 4.68 -0.80 0.94
CA VAL A 108 3.98 0.38 0.38
C VAL A 108 4.90 1.12 -0.57
N GLY A 109 4.33 1.66 -1.63
CA GLY A 109 5.03 2.51 -2.60
C GLY A 109 4.49 3.93 -2.54
N ILE A 110 5.41 4.90 -2.34
CA ILE A 110 5.10 6.32 -2.22
C ILE A 110 5.85 7.07 -3.31
N SER A 111 5.13 7.82 -4.15
CA SER A 111 5.71 8.65 -5.21
C SER A 111 6.75 9.60 -4.66
N ALA A 112 7.91 9.66 -5.35
CA ALA A 112 9.06 10.50 -5.03
C ALA A 112 9.72 10.21 -3.66
N VAL A 113 9.37 9.09 -3.03
CA VAL A 113 9.99 8.64 -1.78
C VAL A 113 10.57 7.23 -1.92
N GLY A 114 9.82 6.30 -2.54
CA GLY A 114 10.27 4.94 -2.75
C GLY A 114 9.35 3.89 -2.13
N VAL A 115 9.90 2.71 -1.90
CA VAL A 115 9.21 1.58 -1.29
C VAL A 115 9.65 1.42 0.16
N PHE A 116 8.68 1.18 1.04
CA PHE A 116 8.90 0.82 2.44
C PHE A 116 8.29 -0.55 2.73
N GLY A 117 8.94 -1.32 3.58
CA GLY A 117 8.47 -2.61 4.06
C GLY A 117 8.34 -2.63 5.58
N THR A 118 7.37 -3.39 6.05
CA THR A 118 7.19 -3.76 7.47
C THR A 118 7.17 -5.27 7.62
N THR A 119 7.59 -5.77 8.77
CA THR A 119 7.51 -7.19 9.19
C THR A 119 6.86 -7.36 10.56
N ASP A 120 6.25 -6.30 11.06
CA ASP A 120 5.62 -6.22 12.39
C ASP A 120 4.23 -5.55 12.34
N SER A 121 3.49 -5.82 11.26
CA SER A 121 2.13 -5.29 11.03
C SER A 121 2.05 -3.76 10.97
N GLY A 122 3.15 -3.11 10.58
CA GLY A 122 3.21 -1.66 10.43
C GLY A 122 3.63 -0.91 11.70
N GLU A 123 4.20 -1.59 12.70
CA GLU A 123 4.75 -0.90 13.87
C GLU A 123 6.06 -0.18 13.53
N THR A 124 6.89 -0.80 12.66
CA THR A 124 8.10 -0.17 12.12
C THR A 124 8.19 -0.32 10.61
N TRP A 125 8.90 0.59 9.96
CA TRP A 125 9.09 0.61 8.51
C TRP A 125 10.56 0.77 8.15
N THR A 126 10.98 0.09 7.09
CA THR A 126 12.33 0.13 6.55
C THR A 126 12.27 0.44 5.06
N THR A 127 13.19 1.26 4.55
CA THR A 127 13.32 1.52 3.12
C THR A 127 13.76 0.27 2.37
N MET A 128 13.16 0.03 1.20
CA MET A 128 13.43 -1.13 0.32
C MET A 128 13.99 -0.66 -1.03
N ASN A 129 14.78 0.42 -1.02
CA ASN A 129 15.22 1.10 -2.24
C ASN A 129 16.67 0.79 -2.63
N GLN A 130 17.37 -0.06 -1.90
CA GLN A 130 18.77 -0.39 -2.17
C GLN A 130 18.95 -0.94 -3.59
N GLY A 131 19.81 -0.31 -4.38
CA GLY A 131 20.07 -0.69 -5.77
C GLY A 131 19.03 -0.21 -6.78
N VAL A 132 17.96 0.45 -6.33
CA VAL A 132 16.94 1.04 -7.20
C VAL A 132 17.38 2.44 -7.65
N ARG A 133 17.45 2.65 -8.95
CA ARG A 133 17.95 3.90 -9.53
C ARG A 133 16.92 5.04 -9.49
N ALA A 134 17.46 6.25 -9.33
CA ALA A 134 16.76 7.52 -9.45
C ALA A 134 17.63 8.52 -10.23
N ASP A 135 17.87 8.23 -11.51
CA ASP A 135 18.81 8.95 -12.39
C ASP A 135 18.49 10.43 -12.57
N PHE A 136 17.32 10.85 -12.15
CA PHE A 136 16.90 12.25 -12.13
C PHE A 136 17.33 13.02 -10.86
N LEU A 137 17.96 12.33 -9.88
CA LEU A 137 18.52 12.93 -8.67
C LEU A 137 20.05 13.09 -8.80
N PRO A 138 20.66 13.99 -8.03
CA PRO A 138 22.13 14.13 -7.99
C PRO A 138 22.85 12.85 -7.57
N ASP A 139 22.29 12.10 -6.60
CA ASP A 139 22.70 10.74 -6.27
C ASP A 139 21.75 9.77 -6.99
N PRO A 140 22.24 8.91 -7.91
CA PRO A 140 21.40 7.97 -8.63
C PRO A 140 20.97 6.74 -7.83
N LEU A 141 21.53 6.53 -6.62
CA LEU A 141 21.23 5.39 -5.74
C LEU A 141 20.91 5.85 -4.30
N PRO A 142 19.99 6.78 -4.10
CA PRO A 142 19.69 7.33 -2.79
C PRO A 142 18.94 6.32 -1.92
N ASP A 143 18.96 6.51 -0.59
CA ASP A 143 18.18 5.70 0.34
C ASP A 143 16.67 5.87 0.14
N PHE A 144 16.23 7.05 -0.29
CA PHE A 144 14.86 7.37 -0.69
C PHE A 144 14.86 8.56 -1.66
N GLY A 145 13.76 8.70 -2.41
CA GLY A 145 13.64 9.68 -3.50
C GLY A 145 13.30 9.02 -4.84
N GLN A 146 13.30 7.68 -4.87
CA GLN A 146 12.81 6.93 -6.01
C GLN A 146 11.33 7.22 -6.22
N CYS A 147 10.89 7.19 -7.48
CA CYS A 147 9.49 7.40 -7.83
C CYS A 147 8.87 6.11 -8.35
N PRO A 148 8.47 5.16 -7.48
CA PRO A 148 7.76 3.98 -7.92
C PRO A 148 6.43 4.39 -8.55
N HIS A 149 6.01 3.65 -9.57
CA HIS A 149 4.69 3.80 -10.19
C HIS A 149 3.81 2.59 -9.92
N LYS A 150 4.43 1.43 -9.70
CA LYS A 150 3.75 0.21 -9.29
C LYS A 150 4.71 -0.69 -8.51
N VAL A 151 4.18 -1.27 -7.44
CA VAL A 151 4.85 -2.32 -6.66
C VAL A 151 3.94 -3.54 -6.65
N LEU A 152 4.51 -4.72 -6.87
CA LEU A 152 3.79 -5.99 -6.85
C LEU A 152 4.62 -7.03 -6.09
N ALA A 153 3.96 -7.88 -5.31
CA ALA A 153 4.57 -9.09 -4.77
C ALA A 153 4.38 -10.26 -5.75
N HIS A 154 5.40 -11.10 -5.85
CA HIS A 154 5.32 -12.30 -6.68
C HIS A 154 4.50 -13.39 -5.97
N HIS A 155 3.38 -13.80 -6.57
CA HIS A 155 2.41 -14.71 -5.94
C HIS A 155 2.98 -16.09 -5.54
N ALA A 156 4.00 -16.58 -6.25
CA ALA A 156 4.60 -17.91 -6.00
C ALA A 156 5.99 -17.84 -5.34
N ARG A 157 6.50 -16.66 -5.04
CA ARG A 157 7.81 -16.46 -4.39
C ARG A 157 7.68 -15.44 -3.27
N PRO A 158 7.42 -15.89 -2.03
CA PRO A 158 7.29 -15.00 -0.88
C PRO A 158 8.50 -14.06 -0.73
N GLY A 159 8.25 -12.79 -0.47
CA GLY A 159 9.28 -11.79 -0.30
C GLY A 159 9.92 -11.24 -1.59
N LEU A 160 9.60 -11.80 -2.77
CA LEU A 160 10.05 -11.23 -4.04
C LEU A 160 9.08 -10.12 -4.46
N LEU A 161 9.62 -8.91 -4.60
CA LEU A 161 8.91 -7.75 -5.13
C LEU A 161 9.34 -7.45 -6.56
N CYS A 162 8.43 -6.91 -7.34
CA CYS A 162 8.71 -6.25 -8.60
C CYS A 162 8.27 -4.80 -8.50
N GLN A 163 9.14 -3.90 -8.88
CA GLN A 163 8.86 -2.46 -8.88
C GLN A 163 9.09 -1.89 -10.27
N GLN A 164 8.19 -1.04 -10.75
CA GLN A 164 8.39 -0.20 -11.92
C GLN A 164 8.50 1.26 -11.47
N ASN A 165 9.52 1.96 -11.95
CA ASN A 165 9.73 3.38 -11.72
C ASN A 165 10.16 4.09 -13.03
N HIS A 166 10.56 5.38 -12.96
CA HIS A 166 11.04 6.13 -14.12
C HIS A 166 12.29 5.53 -14.78
N CYS A 167 13.13 4.83 -14.01
CA CYS A 167 14.45 4.34 -14.47
C CYS A 167 14.43 2.88 -14.91
N GLY A 168 13.35 2.14 -14.68
CA GLY A 168 13.26 0.74 -15.09
C GLY A 168 12.29 -0.11 -14.29
N VAL A 169 12.49 -1.41 -14.42
CA VAL A 169 11.78 -2.46 -13.67
C VAL A 169 12.82 -3.23 -12.85
N TYR A 170 12.55 -3.41 -11.58
CA TYR A 170 13.43 -4.04 -10.59
C TYR A 170 12.74 -5.21 -9.92
#